data_817043b52c6679fb4b98b9e847d93184
#
_entry.id   817043b52c6679fb4b98b9e847d93184
#
_cell.length_a   1.000
_cell.length_b   1.000
_cell.length_c   1.000
_cell.angle_alpha   90.00
_cell.angle_beta   90.00
_cell.angle_gamma   90.00
#
_symmetry.space_group_name_H-M   'P 1'
#
loop_
_entity.id
_entity.type
_entity.pdbx_description
1 polymer ?
#
loop_
_entity_poly.entity_id
_entity_poly.type
_entity_poly.pdbx_seq_one_letter_code
_entity_poly.pdbx_strand_id
1 'polypeptide(L)'
;MSMTKIYIWSDNHFFHDNIIKYCNRPFEYSKSGSLECLKFQINNYLKTVKENDLCIFLGDLVYLNKCNVEKFEEMFNKLPGHKILVLGNHDNTDYDFKRLGFEHVLNYFIVGKTMFCHYPLTEDSEFLKAFKDNNCNLLYHGHVHNKEVQNKDINRINCCVDFGNNNYTPIEISDDTLKSQILEKFDYL
;
A
#
# COMPACT_ATOMS: atom_id res chain seq x y z
N MET A 1 27.37 2.46 -2.72
CA MET A 1 25.94 2.68 -3.07
C MET A 1 25.14 2.35 -1.84
N SER A 2 24.18 3.22 -1.41
CA SER A 2 23.30 2.86 -0.30
C SER A 2 22.43 1.69 -0.77
N MET A 3 22.24 0.66 0.06
CA MET A 3 21.33 -0.44 -0.25
C MET A 3 19.92 0.13 -0.49
N THR A 4 19.27 -0.27 -1.57
CA THR A 4 17.87 0.04 -1.86
C THR A 4 16.99 -0.48 -0.72
N LYS A 5 16.22 0.40 -0.12
CA LYS A 5 15.22 0.02 0.88
C LYS A 5 13.90 -0.28 0.20
N ILE A 6 13.15 -1.20 0.79
CA ILE A 6 11.81 -1.53 0.32
C ILE A 6 10.81 -1.21 1.43
N TYR A 7 9.79 -0.45 1.05
CA TYR A 7 8.72 -0.02 1.93
C TYR A 7 7.38 -0.56 1.45
N ILE A 8 6.44 -0.71 2.39
CA ILE A 8 5.06 -1.04 2.12
C ILE A 8 4.15 0.06 2.66
N TRP A 9 3.13 0.39 1.90
CA TRP A 9 2.15 1.40 2.27
C TRP A 9 0.77 1.01 1.77
N SER A 10 -0.27 1.13 2.57
CA SER A 10 -1.61 0.66 2.20
C SER A 10 -2.71 1.54 2.75
N ASP A 11 -3.85 1.54 2.07
CA ASP A 11 -5.10 2.17 2.53
C ASP A 11 -4.96 3.67 2.79
N ASN A 12 -4.27 4.36 1.90
CA ASN A 12 -4.07 5.80 1.97
C ASN A 12 -5.38 6.56 1.90
N HIS A 13 -6.29 6.15 1.02
CA HIS A 13 -7.60 6.75 0.79
C HIS A 13 -7.52 8.25 0.57
N PHE A 14 -6.61 8.70 -0.29
CA PHE A 14 -6.49 10.11 -0.62
C PHE A 14 -7.81 10.67 -1.15
N PHE A 15 -8.23 11.84 -0.64
CA PHE A 15 -9.50 12.52 -0.95
C PHE A 15 -10.78 11.78 -0.55
N HIS A 16 -10.68 10.77 0.30
CA HIS A 16 -11.84 10.06 0.82
C HIS A 16 -12.25 10.62 2.19
N ASP A 17 -13.12 11.64 2.21
CA ASP A 17 -13.50 12.33 3.45
C ASP A 17 -14.06 11.36 4.51
N ASN A 18 -14.88 10.40 4.08
CA ASN A 18 -15.54 9.48 5.00
C ASN A 18 -14.58 8.53 5.74
N ILE A 19 -13.37 8.27 5.20
CA ILE A 19 -12.41 7.39 5.85
C ILE A 19 -11.96 7.93 7.21
N ILE A 20 -11.94 9.27 7.36
CA ILE A 20 -11.64 9.92 8.62
C ILE A 20 -12.56 9.42 9.72
N LYS A 21 -13.86 9.40 9.43
CA LYS A 21 -14.89 8.91 10.36
C LYS A 21 -14.88 7.39 10.52
N TYR A 22 -14.75 6.65 9.41
CA TYR A 22 -14.86 5.19 9.43
C TYR A 22 -13.70 4.53 10.19
N CYS A 23 -12.51 5.11 10.10
CA CYS A 23 -11.31 4.60 10.74
C CYS A 23 -10.86 5.44 11.94
N ASN A 24 -11.69 6.40 12.35
CA ASN A 24 -11.38 7.31 13.48
C ASN A 24 -10.00 7.96 13.34
N ARG A 25 -9.68 8.44 12.12
CA ARG A 25 -8.41 9.12 11.85
C ARG A 25 -8.34 10.44 12.61
N PRO A 26 -7.17 10.87 13.11
CA PRO A 26 -7.03 12.07 13.96
C PRO A 26 -7.06 13.38 13.15
N PHE A 27 -8.04 13.51 12.26
CA PHE A 27 -8.27 14.69 11.42
C PHE A 27 -9.74 15.10 11.50
N GLU A 28 -10.03 16.37 11.20
CA GLU A 28 -11.41 16.82 11.16
C GLU A 28 -12.21 16.10 10.05
N TYR A 29 -13.43 15.67 10.37
CA TYR A 29 -14.33 15.08 9.36
C TYR A 29 -14.88 16.18 8.44
N SER A 30 -14.08 16.58 7.46
CA SER A 30 -14.38 17.60 6.48
C SER A 30 -13.46 17.45 5.25
N LYS A 31 -13.76 18.15 4.18
CA LYS A 31 -12.90 18.18 2.99
C LYS A 31 -11.51 18.78 3.32
N SER A 32 -11.43 19.75 4.21
CA SER A 32 -10.15 20.32 4.68
C SER A 32 -9.34 19.30 5.46
N GLY A 33 -9.95 18.57 6.39
CA GLY A 33 -9.29 17.52 7.15
C GLY A 33 -8.83 16.34 6.29
N SER A 34 -9.57 16.00 5.23
CA SER A 34 -9.12 15.02 4.23
C SER A 34 -7.85 15.47 3.51
N LEU A 35 -7.75 16.77 3.17
CA LEU A 35 -6.55 17.34 2.58
C LEU A 35 -5.39 17.43 3.59
N GLU A 36 -5.66 17.69 4.88
CA GLU A 36 -4.66 17.64 5.94
C GLU A 36 -4.12 16.22 6.12
N CYS A 37 -4.99 15.22 6.13
CA CYS A 37 -4.60 13.81 6.17
C CYS A 37 -3.70 13.42 5.00
N LEU A 38 -4.06 13.82 3.77
CA LEU A 38 -3.23 13.61 2.60
C LEU A 38 -1.85 14.27 2.76
N LYS A 39 -1.80 15.56 3.12
CA LYS A 39 -0.53 16.28 3.31
C LYS A 39 0.34 15.64 4.38
N PHE A 40 -0.26 15.17 5.48
CA PHE A 40 0.44 14.48 6.54
C PHE A 40 1.09 13.18 6.04
N GLN A 41 0.32 12.38 5.30
CA GLN A 41 0.81 11.14 4.69
C GLN A 41 1.95 11.40 3.70
N ILE A 42 1.78 12.36 2.78
CA ILE A 42 2.81 12.72 1.79
C ILE A 42 4.09 13.21 2.48
N ASN A 43 3.97 14.03 3.53
CA ASN A 43 5.14 14.48 4.28
C ASN A 43 5.89 13.32 4.95
N ASN A 44 5.17 12.33 5.48
CA ASN A 44 5.78 11.12 6.04
C ASN A 44 6.47 10.28 4.96
N TYR A 45 5.84 10.14 3.80
CA TYR A 45 6.45 9.47 2.65
C TYR A 45 7.78 10.13 2.25
N LEU A 46 7.81 11.46 2.05
CA LEU A 46 8.99 12.21 1.63
C LEU A 46 10.15 12.16 2.64
N LYS A 47 9.84 12.02 3.93
CA LYS A 47 10.86 11.83 4.99
C LYS A 47 11.46 10.43 4.94
N THR A 48 10.70 9.43 4.49
CA THR A 48 11.03 8.01 4.59
C THR A 48 11.65 7.48 3.32
N VAL A 49 10.97 7.61 2.17
CA VAL A 49 11.34 7.02 0.89
C VAL A 49 12.30 7.94 0.13
N LYS A 50 13.35 7.38 -0.50
CA LYS A 50 14.35 8.10 -1.30
C LYS A 50 14.30 7.64 -2.76
N GLU A 51 15.03 8.34 -3.64
CA GLU A 51 14.99 8.13 -5.10
C GLU A 51 15.26 6.68 -5.54
N ASN A 52 16.19 5.99 -4.84
CA ASN A 52 16.56 4.62 -5.18
C ASN A 52 15.83 3.55 -4.35
N ASP A 53 14.83 3.94 -3.56
CA ASP A 53 14.02 3.01 -2.78
C ASP A 53 12.83 2.51 -3.59
N LEU A 54 12.27 1.38 -3.19
CA LEU A 54 11.03 0.84 -3.73
C LEU A 54 9.91 1.00 -2.70
N CYS A 55 8.76 1.51 -3.11
CA CYS A 55 7.54 1.50 -2.30
C CYS A 55 6.46 0.65 -2.96
N ILE A 56 6.00 -0.37 -2.24
CA ILE A 56 4.90 -1.25 -2.62
C ILE A 56 3.63 -0.72 -1.97
N PHE A 57 2.69 -0.26 -2.79
CA PHE A 57 1.37 0.17 -2.35
C PHE A 57 0.42 -1.03 -2.40
N LEU A 58 -0.22 -1.34 -1.27
CA LEU A 58 -1.14 -2.49 -1.19
C LEU A 58 -2.61 -2.06 -1.30
N GLY A 59 -2.90 -1.11 -2.19
CA GLY A 59 -4.23 -0.77 -2.61
C GLY A 59 -4.94 0.30 -1.79
N ASP A 60 -6.15 0.62 -2.26
CA ASP A 60 -7.02 1.66 -1.71
C ASP A 60 -6.31 3.02 -1.62
N LEU A 61 -5.67 3.39 -2.75
CA LEU A 61 -4.80 4.55 -2.83
C LEU A 61 -5.57 5.87 -2.80
N VAL A 62 -6.53 6.04 -3.72
CA VAL A 62 -7.11 7.35 -3.99
C VAL A 62 -8.57 7.29 -4.43
N TYR A 63 -9.38 8.24 -3.96
CA TYR A 63 -10.78 8.40 -4.37
C TYR A 63 -10.88 9.43 -5.50
N LEU A 64 -10.61 9.00 -6.75
CA LEU A 64 -10.46 9.85 -7.94
C LEU A 64 -11.67 10.75 -8.21
N ASN A 65 -12.89 10.30 -7.90
CA ASN A 65 -14.12 11.07 -8.11
C ASN A 65 -14.23 12.33 -7.24
N LYS A 66 -13.33 12.54 -6.27
CA LYS A 66 -13.33 13.66 -5.35
C LYS A 66 -12.12 14.59 -5.48
N CYS A 67 -11.22 14.30 -6.43
CA CYS A 67 -10.03 15.12 -6.65
C CYS A 67 -9.99 15.74 -8.06
N ASN A 68 -9.13 16.73 -8.23
CA ASN A 68 -8.66 17.10 -9.56
C ASN A 68 -7.56 16.11 -9.95
N VAL A 69 -7.88 15.20 -10.87
CA VAL A 69 -7.01 14.06 -11.24
C VAL A 69 -5.67 14.56 -11.78
N GLU A 70 -5.65 15.55 -12.67
CA GLU A 70 -4.41 16.08 -13.26
C GLU A 70 -3.46 16.66 -12.21
N LYS A 71 -4.00 17.45 -11.26
CA LYS A 71 -3.20 17.99 -10.15
C LYS A 71 -2.71 16.92 -9.20
N PHE A 72 -3.49 15.85 -9.00
CA PHE A 72 -3.07 14.73 -8.19
C PHE A 72 -1.93 13.97 -8.88
N GLU A 73 -2.06 13.68 -10.18
CA GLU A 73 -1.01 13.07 -10.99
C GLU A 73 0.29 13.89 -10.93
N GLU A 74 0.20 15.20 -11.15
CA GLU A 74 1.37 16.09 -11.08
C GLU A 74 2.07 16.04 -9.70
N MET A 75 1.29 16.02 -8.63
CA MET A 75 1.83 15.93 -7.26
C MET A 75 2.41 14.55 -6.97
N PHE A 76 1.69 13.47 -7.32
CA PHE A 76 2.06 12.11 -6.99
C PHE A 76 3.29 11.64 -7.78
N ASN A 77 3.43 12.05 -9.04
CA ASN A 77 4.61 11.76 -9.88
C ASN A 77 5.92 12.42 -9.36
N LYS A 78 5.81 13.43 -8.49
CA LYS A 78 6.99 14.04 -7.84
C LYS A 78 7.46 13.27 -6.60
N LEU A 79 6.73 12.23 -6.18
CA LEU A 79 7.15 11.40 -5.05
C LEU A 79 8.34 10.54 -5.46
N PRO A 80 9.43 10.52 -4.65
CA PRO A 80 10.64 9.76 -4.95
C PRO A 80 10.40 8.25 -4.89
N GLY A 81 11.33 7.51 -5.47
CA GLY A 81 11.38 6.05 -5.42
C GLY A 81 10.55 5.37 -6.52
N HIS A 82 10.92 4.12 -6.76
CA HIS A 82 10.17 3.18 -7.61
C HIS A 82 8.84 2.82 -6.96
N LYS A 83 7.81 2.55 -7.76
CA LYS A 83 6.46 2.34 -7.23
C LYS A 83 5.80 1.12 -7.87
N ILE A 84 5.29 0.22 -7.02
CA ILE A 84 4.44 -0.91 -7.41
C ILE A 84 3.08 -0.75 -6.74
N LEU A 85 1.99 -0.99 -7.46
CA LEU A 85 0.64 -1.01 -6.92
C LEU A 85 0.06 -2.42 -6.97
N VAL A 86 -0.42 -2.89 -5.84
CA VAL A 86 -1.37 -3.99 -5.74
C VAL A 86 -2.75 -3.36 -5.56
N LEU A 87 -3.70 -3.71 -6.41
CA LEU A 87 -5.02 -3.09 -6.42
C LEU A 87 -5.85 -3.47 -5.19
N GLY A 88 -6.52 -2.49 -4.61
CA GLY A 88 -7.55 -2.64 -3.59
C GLY A 88 -8.96 -2.53 -4.17
N ASN A 89 -9.97 -2.72 -3.33
CA ASN A 89 -11.37 -2.69 -3.78
C ASN A 89 -11.90 -1.27 -4.06
N HIS A 90 -11.24 -0.23 -3.58
CA HIS A 90 -11.60 1.16 -3.87
C HIS A 90 -10.78 1.76 -5.03
N ASP A 91 -9.81 1.04 -5.55
CA ASP A 91 -9.05 1.49 -6.71
C ASP A 91 -9.88 1.32 -7.98
N ASN A 92 -10.04 2.40 -8.74
CA ASN A 92 -10.82 2.38 -9.98
C ASN A 92 -10.03 1.67 -11.08
N THR A 93 -10.44 0.47 -11.44
CA THR A 93 -9.77 -0.36 -12.47
C THR A 93 -9.85 0.22 -13.89
N ASP A 94 -10.73 1.18 -14.14
CA ASP A 94 -10.80 1.90 -15.43
C ASP A 94 -9.74 3.02 -15.53
N TYR A 95 -9.06 3.34 -14.42
CA TYR A 95 -8.00 4.33 -14.39
C TYR A 95 -6.64 3.69 -14.65
N ASP A 96 -5.88 4.27 -15.56
CA ASP A 96 -4.49 3.84 -15.81
C ASP A 96 -3.55 4.38 -14.73
N PHE A 97 -3.28 3.58 -13.72
CA PHE A 97 -2.39 3.93 -12.61
C PHE A 97 -0.93 4.19 -13.02
N LYS A 98 -0.51 3.79 -14.24
CA LYS A 98 0.81 4.17 -14.76
C LYS A 98 0.96 5.67 -14.92
N ARG A 99 -0.14 6.41 -15.05
CA ARG A 99 -0.16 7.88 -15.05
C ARG A 99 0.28 8.49 -13.72
N LEU A 100 0.26 7.71 -12.63
CA LEU A 100 0.81 8.07 -11.31
C LEU A 100 2.26 7.61 -11.11
N GLY A 101 2.91 7.11 -12.16
CA GLY A 101 4.30 6.62 -12.10
C GLY A 101 4.44 5.22 -11.48
N PHE A 102 3.37 4.43 -11.40
CA PHE A 102 3.49 3.02 -11.03
C PHE A 102 4.07 2.23 -12.19
N GLU A 103 5.17 1.52 -11.94
CA GLU A 103 5.86 0.69 -12.92
C GLU A 103 5.14 -0.65 -13.11
N HIS A 104 4.56 -1.17 -12.04
CA HIS A 104 3.75 -2.38 -12.04
C HIS A 104 2.42 -2.15 -11.32
N VAL A 105 1.33 -2.67 -11.91
CA VAL A 105 -0.03 -2.67 -11.34
C VAL A 105 -0.54 -4.10 -11.37
N LEU A 106 -0.83 -4.68 -10.21
CA LEU A 106 -1.08 -6.11 -10.01
C LEU A 106 -2.29 -6.32 -9.08
N ASN A 107 -2.94 -7.48 -9.14
CA ASN A 107 -3.93 -7.87 -8.15
C ASN A 107 -3.28 -8.47 -6.88
N TYR A 108 -2.17 -9.14 -7.05
CA TYR A 108 -1.28 -9.64 -6.00
C TYR A 108 0.04 -10.08 -6.64
N PHE A 109 1.04 -10.34 -5.81
CA PHE A 109 2.25 -11.07 -6.25
C PHE A 109 2.82 -11.90 -5.11
N ILE A 110 3.63 -12.88 -5.50
CA ILE A 110 4.30 -13.80 -4.57
C ILE A 110 5.81 -13.77 -4.84
N VAL A 111 6.58 -13.72 -3.77
CA VAL A 111 8.03 -13.80 -3.77
C VAL A 111 8.46 -14.81 -2.69
N GLY A 112 9.16 -15.86 -3.10
CA GLY A 112 9.46 -16.97 -2.21
C GLY A 112 8.17 -17.56 -1.60
N LYS A 113 8.04 -17.46 -0.28
CA LYS A 113 6.85 -17.89 0.48
C LYS A 113 6.02 -16.75 1.03
N THR A 114 6.25 -15.53 0.52
CA THR A 114 5.56 -14.32 0.96
C THR A 114 4.62 -13.82 -0.12
N MET A 115 3.37 -13.59 0.22
CA MET A 115 2.36 -12.99 -0.65
C MET A 115 2.11 -11.54 -0.27
N PHE A 116 1.96 -10.70 -1.27
CA PHE A 116 1.54 -9.30 -1.18
C PHE A 116 0.18 -9.16 -1.83
N CYS A 117 -0.84 -8.84 -1.05
CA CYS A 117 -2.22 -8.74 -1.48
C CYS A 117 -2.94 -7.67 -0.67
N HIS A 118 -3.88 -6.96 -1.26
CA HIS A 118 -4.68 -5.98 -0.51
C HIS A 118 -5.51 -6.66 0.60
N TYR A 119 -6.06 -7.83 0.33
CA TYR A 119 -7.00 -8.52 1.22
C TYR A 119 -6.32 -9.39 2.28
N PRO A 120 -6.92 -9.54 3.48
CA PRO A 120 -6.35 -10.35 4.57
C PRO A 120 -6.52 -11.86 4.38
N LEU A 121 -7.06 -12.33 3.26
CA LEU A 121 -7.29 -13.73 2.91
C LEU A 121 -8.14 -14.48 3.96
N THR A 122 -9.38 -14.09 4.09
CA THR A 122 -10.39 -14.85 4.82
C THR A 122 -10.80 -16.12 4.05
N GLU A 123 -11.55 -17.02 4.65
CA GLU A 123 -11.95 -18.28 4.01
C GLU A 123 -12.62 -18.11 2.65
N ASP A 124 -13.32 -16.99 2.43
CA ASP A 124 -14.00 -16.66 1.18
C ASP A 124 -13.17 -15.82 0.20
N SER A 125 -11.88 -15.63 0.47
CA SER A 125 -11.00 -14.82 -0.39
C SER A 125 -10.61 -15.56 -1.66
N GLU A 126 -10.80 -14.95 -2.82
CA GLU A 126 -10.39 -15.50 -4.12
C GLU A 126 -8.88 -15.79 -4.23
N PHE A 127 -8.05 -15.06 -3.47
CA PHE A 127 -6.59 -15.20 -3.46
C PHE A 127 -6.09 -16.26 -2.47
N LEU A 128 -6.95 -16.78 -1.58
CA LEU A 128 -6.56 -17.78 -0.59
C LEU A 128 -6.06 -19.07 -1.27
N LYS A 129 -6.65 -19.45 -2.41
CA LYS A 129 -6.17 -20.60 -3.17
C LYS A 129 -4.74 -20.37 -3.65
N ALA A 130 -4.43 -19.22 -4.26
CA ALA A 130 -3.08 -18.90 -4.73
C ALA A 130 -2.06 -18.93 -3.59
N PHE A 131 -2.42 -18.42 -2.40
CA PHE A 131 -1.58 -18.47 -1.20
C PHE A 131 -1.24 -19.91 -0.80
N LYS A 132 -2.23 -20.80 -0.78
CA LYS A 132 -2.06 -22.23 -0.42
C LYS A 132 -1.29 -23.00 -1.50
N ASP A 133 -1.64 -22.84 -2.77
CA ASP A 133 -1.02 -23.55 -3.90
C ASP A 133 0.48 -23.23 -4.02
N ASN A 134 0.90 -22.04 -3.61
CA ASN A 134 2.31 -21.63 -3.59
C ASN A 134 3.01 -21.86 -2.24
N ASN A 135 2.36 -22.56 -1.30
CA ASN A 135 2.91 -22.83 0.03
C ASN A 135 3.41 -21.57 0.75
N CYS A 136 2.70 -20.45 0.58
CA CYS A 136 3.01 -19.22 1.27
C CYS A 136 2.83 -19.38 2.79
N ASN A 137 3.65 -18.68 3.56
CA ASN A 137 3.58 -18.68 5.03
C ASN A 137 3.55 -17.28 5.64
N LEU A 138 3.66 -16.24 4.81
CA LEU A 138 3.57 -14.85 5.22
C LEU A 138 2.73 -14.05 4.23
N LEU A 139 1.88 -13.17 4.74
CA LEU A 139 1.05 -12.26 3.98
C LEU A 139 1.27 -10.82 4.44
N TYR A 140 1.64 -9.93 3.52
CA TYR A 140 1.50 -8.49 3.71
C TYR A 140 0.17 -8.04 3.12
N HIS A 141 -0.65 -7.31 3.89
CA HIS A 141 -1.99 -6.92 3.47
C HIS A 141 -2.40 -5.54 3.98
N GLY A 142 -3.48 -5.02 3.41
CA GLY A 142 -4.22 -3.83 3.82
C GLY A 142 -5.67 -4.14 4.20
N HIS A 143 -6.59 -3.32 3.73
CA HIS A 143 -8.05 -3.49 3.72
C HIS A 143 -8.77 -3.34 5.06
N VAL A 144 -8.27 -3.91 6.13
CA VAL A 144 -8.99 -3.98 7.42
C VAL A 144 -8.76 -2.78 8.33
N HIS A 145 -7.89 -1.84 7.90
CA HIS A 145 -7.53 -0.65 8.66
C HIS A 145 -7.06 -0.98 10.08
N ASN A 146 -7.65 -0.35 11.09
CA ASN A 146 -7.34 -0.54 12.51
C ASN A 146 -8.00 -1.78 13.14
N LYS A 147 -8.55 -2.70 12.33
CA LYS A 147 -9.18 -3.92 12.84
C LYS A 147 -8.21 -5.09 12.78
N GLU A 148 -8.31 -5.98 13.77
CA GLU A 148 -7.59 -7.25 13.76
C GLU A 148 -8.38 -8.31 13.00
N VAL A 149 -7.66 -9.17 12.27
CA VAL A 149 -8.22 -10.36 11.63
C VAL A 149 -8.18 -11.52 12.62
N GLN A 150 -9.33 -12.10 12.93
CA GLN A 150 -9.44 -13.14 13.97
C GLN A 150 -8.88 -14.51 13.56
N ASN A 151 -8.84 -14.83 12.24
CA ASN A 151 -8.27 -16.08 11.77
C ASN A 151 -6.74 -16.05 11.92
N LYS A 152 -6.17 -16.93 12.78
CA LYS A 152 -4.74 -17.00 13.11
C LYS A 152 -3.95 -18.01 12.27
N ASP A 153 -4.58 -18.71 11.32
CA ASP A 153 -3.93 -19.77 10.54
C ASP A 153 -2.94 -19.24 9.49
N ILE A 154 -3.00 -17.96 9.20
CA ILE A 154 -2.07 -17.29 8.28
C ILE A 154 -1.29 -16.24 9.07
N ASN A 155 0.04 -16.27 8.97
CA ASN A 155 0.89 -15.20 9.50
C ASN A 155 0.72 -13.94 8.64
N ARG A 156 0.30 -12.83 9.25
CA ARG A 156 -0.08 -11.58 8.55
C ARG A 156 0.62 -10.37 9.13
N ILE A 157 0.93 -9.45 8.23
CA ILE A 157 1.39 -8.10 8.58
C ILE A 157 0.39 -7.12 7.98
N ASN A 158 -0.35 -6.42 8.83
CA ASN A 158 -1.28 -5.37 8.42
C ASN A 158 -0.51 -4.08 8.14
N CYS A 159 -0.54 -3.62 6.88
CA CYS A 159 0.21 -2.48 6.37
C CYS A 159 -0.65 -1.20 6.22
N CYS A 160 -1.90 -1.22 6.70
CA CYS A 160 -2.74 -0.02 6.65
C CYS A 160 -2.09 1.14 7.40
N VAL A 161 -2.18 2.33 6.82
CA VAL A 161 -1.56 3.56 7.36
C VAL A 161 -2.02 3.89 8.79
N ASP A 162 -3.23 3.50 9.14
CA ASP A 162 -3.90 3.75 10.42
C ASP A 162 -3.88 2.56 11.38
N PHE A 163 -3.14 1.48 11.06
CA PHE A 163 -3.03 0.32 11.94
C PHE A 163 -1.89 0.47 12.96
N GLY A 164 -2.18 0.22 14.23
CA GLY A 164 -1.18 0.18 15.30
C GLY A 164 -0.32 1.44 15.37
N ASN A 165 0.99 1.26 15.27
CA ASN A 165 1.98 2.34 15.32
C ASN A 165 2.48 2.79 13.93
N ASN A 166 1.82 2.41 12.83
CA ASN A 166 2.24 2.77 11.48
C ASN A 166 2.24 4.28 11.24
N ASN A 167 1.39 5.00 11.97
CA ASN A 167 1.35 6.47 12.01
C ASN A 167 1.43 7.12 10.62
N TYR A 168 0.69 6.56 9.66
CA TYR A 168 0.61 7.04 8.26
C TYR A 168 1.96 7.08 7.53
N THR A 169 2.92 6.27 7.96
CA THR A 169 4.28 6.20 7.41
C THR A 169 4.49 4.89 6.68
N PRO A 170 5.20 4.86 5.52
CA PRO A 170 5.59 3.61 4.87
C PRO A 170 6.43 2.72 5.79
N ILE A 171 6.12 1.42 5.83
CA ILE A 171 6.75 0.43 6.69
C ILE A 171 7.93 -0.21 5.96
N GLU A 172 9.12 -0.21 6.53
CA GLU A 172 10.31 -0.84 5.93
C GLU A 172 10.25 -2.38 6.07
N ILE A 173 10.54 -3.11 4.99
CA ILE A 173 10.83 -4.54 5.04
C ILE A 173 12.24 -4.71 5.58
N SER A 174 12.39 -5.43 6.68
CA SER A 174 13.68 -5.66 7.33
C SER A 174 14.41 -6.93 6.84
N ASP A 175 13.69 -7.91 6.25
CA ASP A 175 14.25 -9.18 5.77
C ASP A 175 15.04 -8.97 4.47
N ASP A 176 16.37 -9.08 4.54
CA ASP A 176 17.26 -8.85 3.40
C ASP A 176 17.10 -9.91 2.30
N THR A 177 16.73 -11.15 2.66
CA THR A 177 16.47 -12.20 1.68
C THR A 177 15.21 -11.87 0.87
N LEU A 178 14.15 -11.47 1.55
CA LEU A 178 12.91 -11.06 0.90
C LEU A 178 13.13 -9.82 0.02
N LYS A 179 13.89 -8.82 0.49
CA LYS A 179 14.24 -7.64 -0.30
C LYS A 179 14.95 -8.03 -1.61
N SER A 180 16.00 -8.87 -1.54
CA SER A 180 16.73 -9.31 -2.73
C SER A 180 15.82 -10.02 -3.73
N GLN A 181 14.94 -10.90 -3.26
CA GLN A 181 13.99 -11.61 -4.10
C GLN A 181 12.94 -10.66 -4.75
N ILE A 182 12.51 -9.61 -4.06
CA ILE A 182 11.60 -8.59 -4.63
C ILE A 182 12.31 -7.82 -5.73
N LEU A 183 13.54 -7.35 -5.48
CA LEU A 183 14.32 -6.58 -6.46
C LEU A 183 14.61 -7.41 -7.72
N GLU A 184 14.96 -8.69 -7.56
CA GLU A 184 15.15 -9.60 -8.68
C GLU A 184 13.86 -9.80 -9.49
N LYS A 185 12.73 -10.03 -8.81
CA LYS A 185 11.43 -10.25 -9.46
C LYS A 185 11.00 -9.11 -10.38
N PHE A 186 11.35 -7.88 -10.04
CA PHE A 186 10.91 -6.68 -10.75
C PHE A 186 12.06 -5.97 -11.50
N ASP A 187 13.21 -6.65 -11.69
CA ASP A 187 14.38 -6.16 -12.46
C ASP A 187 14.98 -4.85 -11.92
N TYR A 188 15.04 -4.68 -10.58
CA TYR A 188 15.65 -3.52 -9.92
C TYR A 188 17.11 -3.77 -9.45
N LEU A 189 17.71 -4.90 -9.79
CA LEU A 189 19.11 -5.25 -9.45
C LEU A 189 20.11 -4.81 -10.52
#